data_640e4f671999841e8cc2f608d125abea
#
_entry.id   640e4f671999841e8cc2f608d125abea
#
_cell.length_a   1.000
_cell.length_b   1.000
_cell.length_c   1.000
_cell.angle_alpha   90.00
_cell.angle_beta   90.00
_cell.angle_gamma   90.00
#
_symmetry.space_group_name_H-M   'P 1'
#
loop_
_entity.id
_entity.type
_entity.pdbx_description
1 polymer ?
#
loop_
_entity_poly.entity_id
_entity_poly.type
_entity_poly.pdbx_seq_one_letter_code
_entity_poly.pdbx_strand_id
1 'polypeptide(L)'
;MMLALWQMPLLTQAANRLVSGTGMPLRDIIHGFAWILILPFPVLLILCFCPQNRLALWLIYLVSGALFAGLLLLIAWQAHLLAGDEDSLVRVSLGGGFWFIGALSLLSGADAVSRLTQSSGIRILAALLILAPIPILLLSGALDTLSLMKEYANRDDVFNQALGQHLTLLFSTLAAAVLIGVPLGIVAARCEKLRKPMFSVLNIIQTIPSIALFGLLIAPLAGLAQAWPWLGTLGISGIGVAPALIALVLYALLPLVRSVVAGIEQVPQPVIEAARGVGMTQSQILRKVELPLALPVVLGGVRIVAVQTVGMAVIAALIGAGGFGAIVFQGLLSSALDLVLLGVIPVVVMAVTVDTLFKFLVSRIEATRQ
;
A
#
# COMPACT_ATOMS: atom_id res chain seq x y z
N MET A 1 5.27 -23.99 3.01
CA MET A 1 6.61 -23.55 3.46
C MET A 1 7.72 -24.56 3.11
N MET A 2 7.68 -25.85 3.50
CA MET A 2 8.75 -26.83 3.23
C MET A 2 9.06 -26.99 1.72
N LEU A 3 8.04 -27.15 0.87
CA LEU A 3 8.22 -27.26 -0.58
C LEU A 3 8.86 -26.00 -1.18
N ALA A 4 8.48 -24.81 -0.67
CA ALA A 4 9.04 -23.54 -1.13
C ALA A 4 10.51 -23.39 -0.76
N LEU A 5 10.91 -23.78 0.45
CA LEU A 5 12.31 -23.79 0.88
C LEU A 5 13.19 -24.72 0.03
N TRP A 6 12.64 -25.87 -0.36
CA TRP A 6 13.42 -26.91 -1.05
C TRP A 6 13.51 -26.70 -2.56
N GLN A 7 12.43 -26.19 -3.19
CA GLN A 7 12.34 -26.11 -4.65
C GLN A 7 12.39 -24.70 -5.22
N MET A 8 11.92 -23.69 -4.44
CA MET A 8 11.90 -22.32 -4.95
C MET A 8 13.27 -21.65 -4.74
N PRO A 9 13.78 -20.90 -5.74
CA PRO A 9 15.01 -20.16 -5.57
C PRO A 9 14.84 -19.05 -4.52
N LEU A 10 15.76 -18.96 -3.56
CA LEU A 10 15.85 -17.84 -2.61
C LEU A 10 16.53 -16.64 -3.24
N LEU A 11 17.54 -16.88 -4.06
CA LEU A 11 18.26 -15.90 -4.85
C LEU A 11 18.28 -16.34 -6.31
N THR A 12 18.47 -15.37 -7.19
CA THR A 12 18.77 -15.59 -8.60
C THR A 12 20.05 -14.84 -8.95
N GLN A 13 20.97 -15.51 -9.62
CA GLN A 13 22.25 -14.93 -10.05
C GLN A 13 22.28 -14.81 -11.58
N ALA A 14 22.57 -13.62 -12.09
CA ALA A 14 22.76 -13.34 -13.50
C ALA A 14 24.15 -12.75 -13.76
N ALA A 15 24.76 -13.09 -14.88
CA ALA A 15 26.08 -12.55 -15.25
C ALA A 15 26.03 -11.03 -15.51
N ASN A 16 24.90 -10.52 -15.95
CA ASN A 16 24.66 -9.10 -16.14
C ASN A 16 23.14 -8.81 -16.14
N ARG A 17 22.77 -7.54 -16.28
CA ARG A 17 21.37 -7.08 -16.30
C ARG A 17 20.51 -7.61 -17.45
N LEU A 18 21.13 -8.00 -18.57
CA LEU A 18 20.43 -8.36 -19.80
C LEU A 18 20.12 -9.87 -19.91
N VAL A 19 20.72 -10.67 -19.06
CA VAL A 19 20.57 -12.13 -19.07
C VAL A 19 19.66 -12.57 -17.93
N SER A 20 18.75 -13.51 -18.25
CA SER A 20 17.93 -14.16 -17.22
C SER A 20 18.82 -14.93 -16.25
N GLY A 21 18.65 -14.70 -14.95
CA GLY A 21 19.43 -15.33 -13.91
C GLY A 21 19.08 -16.82 -13.71
N THR A 22 20.05 -17.57 -13.19
CA THR A 22 19.84 -18.94 -12.69
C THR A 22 19.35 -18.89 -11.25
N GLY A 23 18.25 -19.62 -10.98
CA GLY A 23 17.68 -19.70 -9.63
C GLY A 23 18.53 -20.58 -8.70
N MET A 24 18.84 -20.06 -7.52
CA MET A 24 19.59 -20.76 -6.48
C MET A 24 18.66 -21.15 -5.33
N PRO A 25 18.26 -22.42 -5.20
CA PRO A 25 17.48 -22.90 -4.08
C PRO A 25 18.30 -22.91 -2.78
N LEU A 26 17.63 -23.01 -1.65
CA LEU A 26 18.27 -22.96 -0.34
C LEU A 26 19.43 -23.95 -0.18
N ARG A 27 19.28 -25.16 -0.71
CA ARG A 27 20.29 -26.24 -0.63
C ARG A 27 21.64 -25.85 -1.26
N ASP A 28 21.62 -24.98 -2.28
CA ASP A 28 22.80 -24.54 -3.02
C ASP A 28 23.44 -23.29 -2.38
N ILE A 29 22.74 -22.66 -1.43
CA ILE A 29 23.16 -21.43 -0.75
C ILE A 29 23.67 -21.72 0.65
N ILE A 30 23.14 -22.75 1.33
CA ILE A 30 23.53 -23.06 2.70
C ILE A 30 24.84 -23.84 2.75
N HIS A 31 25.89 -23.12 3.19
CA HIS A 31 27.19 -23.73 3.51
C HIS A 31 27.62 -23.31 4.92
N GLY A 32 28.30 -24.23 5.64
CA GLY A 32 28.85 -23.94 6.95
C GLY A 32 27.81 -23.57 8.02
N PHE A 33 28.00 -22.46 8.71
CA PHE A 33 27.12 -22.01 9.81
C PHE A 33 25.80 -21.36 9.37
N ALA A 34 25.53 -21.20 8.08
CA ALA A 34 24.31 -20.59 7.56
C ALA A 34 23.00 -21.29 8.00
N TRP A 35 23.06 -22.54 8.40
CA TRP A 35 21.98 -23.30 9.01
C TRP A 35 21.31 -22.60 10.19
N ILE A 36 22.12 -21.90 11.03
CA ILE A 36 21.63 -21.24 12.23
C ILE A 36 20.57 -20.19 11.88
N LEU A 37 20.69 -19.52 10.74
CA LEU A 37 19.79 -18.48 10.29
C LEU A 37 18.40 -19.03 9.88
N ILE A 38 18.33 -20.32 9.54
CA ILE A 38 17.09 -20.98 9.12
C ILE A 38 16.49 -21.88 10.20
N LEU A 39 17.24 -22.12 11.27
CA LEU A 39 16.79 -22.93 12.40
C LEU A 39 15.42 -22.50 12.97
N PRO A 40 15.02 -21.23 12.98
CA PRO A 40 13.66 -20.81 13.37
C PRO A 40 12.55 -21.43 12.52
N PHE A 41 12.83 -21.87 11.28
CA PHE A 41 11.81 -22.41 10.39
C PHE A 41 11.15 -23.72 10.88
N PRO A 42 11.90 -24.81 11.19
CA PRO A 42 11.27 -26.03 11.75
C PRO A 42 10.59 -25.77 13.09
N VAL A 43 11.14 -24.85 13.92
CA VAL A 43 10.53 -24.47 15.20
C VAL A 43 9.16 -23.80 14.95
N LEU A 44 9.06 -22.88 13.99
CA LEU A 44 7.80 -22.25 13.63
C LEU A 44 6.77 -23.28 13.13
N LEU A 45 7.20 -24.25 12.31
CA LEU A 45 6.33 -25.32 11.85
C LEU A 45 5.77 -26.15 13.02
N ILE A 46 6.60 -26.54 13.97
CA ILE A 46 6.16 -27.31 15.15
C ILE A 46 5.16 -26.47 15.97
N LEU A 47 5.46 -25.21 16.21
CA LEU A 47 4.58 -24.30 16.97
C LEU A 47 3.21 -24.11 16.33
N CYS A 48 3.09 -24.17 15.00
CA CYS A 48 1.80 -24.09 14.31
C CYS A 48 0.86 -25.25 14.62
N PHE A 49 1.40 -26.42 15.02
CA PHE A 49 0.62 -27.61 15.40
C PHE A 49 0.40 -27.73 16.92
N CYS A 50 1.02 -26.86 17.71
CA CYS A 50 0.85 -26.85 19.16
C CYS A 50 -0.43 -26.10 19.58
N PRO A 51 -0.99 -26.39 20.77
CA PRO A 51 -2.11 -25.62 21.32
C PRO A 51 -1.77 -24.13 21.42
N GLN A 52 -2.68 -23.30 20.93
CA GLN A 52 -2.50 -21.84 20.79
C GLN A 52 -2.74 -21.12 22.13
N ASN A 53 -1.89 -21.39 23.13
CA ASN A 53 -1.87 -20.65 24.40
C ASN A 53 -1.04 -19.34 24.26
N ARG A 54 -1.09 -18.47 25.28
CA ARG A 54 -0.37 -17.19 25.26
C ARG A 54 1.14 -17.34 25.05
N LEU A 55 1.74 -18.38 25.64
CA LEU A 55 3.18 -18.65 25.48
C LEU A 55 3.50 -19.07 24.04
N ALA A 56 2.71 -19.97 23.46
CA ALA A 56 2.88 -20.39 22.05
C ALA A 56 2.74 -19.20 21.09
N LEU A 57 1.79 -18.31 21.31
CA LEU A 57 1.64 -17.11 20.48
C LEU A 57 2.85 -16.16 20.58
N TRP A 58 3.40 -15.94 21.78
CA TRP A 58 4.63 -15.18 21.96
C TRP A 58 5.83 -15.85 21.26
N LEU A 59 5.93 -17.17 21.37
CA LEU A 59 6.99 -17.93 20.69
C LEU A 59 6.82 -17.85 19.16
N ILE A 60 5.62 -17.99 18.63
CA ILE A 60 5.35 -17.82 17.19
C ILE A 60 5.78 -16.43 16.72
N TYR A 61 5.46 -15.37 17.46
CA TYR A 61 5.87 -14.00 17.12
C TYR A 61 7.40 -13.87 17.08
N LEU A 62 8.10 -14.31 18.13
CA LEU A 62 9.55 -14.19 18.21
C LEU A 62 10.27 -15.04 17.16
N VAL A 63 9.82 -16.28 16.95
CA VAL A 63 10.39 -17.20 15.96
C VAL A 63 10.12 -16.71 14.54
N SER A 64 8.95 -16.14 14.27
CA SER A 64 8.64 -15.50 12.98
C SER A 64 9.56 -14.32 12.70
N GLY A 65 9.80 -13.45 13.68
CA GLY A 65 10.73 -12.34 13.59
C GLY A 65 12.16 -12.80 13.37
N ALA A 66 12.60 -13.83 14.12
CA ALA A 66 13.93 -14.43 13.96
C ALA A 66 14.11 -15.08 12.58
N LEU A 67 13.09 -15.75 12.06
CA LEU A 67 13.10 -16.34 10.71
C LEU A 67 13.24 -15.24 9.64
N PHE A 68 12.47 -14.18 9.76
CA PHE A 68 12.52 -13.06 8.81
C PHE A 68 13.87 -12.36 8.83
N ALA A 69 14.40 -12.06 10.03
CA ALA A 69 15.74 -11.50 10.18
C ALA A 69 16.83 -12.44 9.67
N GLY A 70 16.75 -13.72 9.98
CA GLY A 70 17.68 -14.74 9.50
C GLY A 70 17.68 -14.85 7.96
N LEU A 71 16.52 -14.80 7.32
CA LEU A 71 16.41 -14.77 5.85
C LEU A 71 17.11 -13.53 5.27
N LEU A 72 16.88 -12.35 5.82
CA LEU A 72 17.51 -11.12 5.35
C LEU A 72 19.04 -11.17 5.53
N LEU A 73 19.52 -11.64 6.67
CA LEU A 73 20.97 -11.80 6.94
C LEU A 73 21.61 -12.84 6.01
N LEU A 74 20.93 -13.97 5.78
CA LEU A 74 21.39 -14.99 4.85
C LEU A 74 21.53 -14.43 3.44
N ILE A 75 20.53 -13.69 2.97
CA ILE A 75 20.52 -13.08 1.64
C ILE A 75 21.63 -12.03 1.53
N ALA A 76 21.78 -11.14 2.53
CA ALA A 76 22.83 -10.14 2.55
C ALA A 76 24.23 -10.78 2.44
N TRP A 77 24.47 -11.82 3.25
CA TRP A 77 25.73 -12.53 3.24
C TRP A 77 25.99 -13.24 1.90
N GLN A 78 25.00 -13.98 1.41
CA GLN A 78 25.16 -14.71 0.14
C GLN A 78 25.25 -13.78 -1.07
N ALA A 79 24.51 -12.66 -1.08
CA ALA A 79 24.62 -11.67 -2.13
C ALA A 79 26.04 -11.08 -2.20
N HIS A 80 26.67 -10.82 -1.06
CA HIS A 80 28.05 -10.34 -1.00
C HIS A 80 29.04 -11.38 -1.54
N LEU A 81 28.87 -12.67 -1.22
CA LEU A 81 29.71 -13.75 -1.75
C LEU A 81 29.53 -13.97 -3.25
N LEU A 82 28.31 -13.86 -3.75
CA LEU A 82 27.97 -14.14 -5.16
C LEU A 82 28.23 -12.95 -6.08
N ALA A 83 28.14 -11.72 -5.58
CA ALA A 83 28.34 -10.51 -6.38
C ALA A 83 29.79 -10.32 -6.81
N GLY A 84 30.78 -10.88 -6.06
CA GLY A 84 32.21 -10.65 -6.29
C GLY A 84 32.63 -9.21 -5.95
N ASP A 85 33.57 -8.67 -6.71
CA ASP A 85 34.07 -7.30 -6.51
C ASP A 85 32.98 -6.24 -6.78
N GLU A 86 33.12 -5.05 -6.21
CA GLU A 86 32.14 -3.96 -6.30
C GLU A 86 31.83 -3.55 -7.75
N ASP A 87 32.82 -3.60 -8.64
CA ASP A 87 32.67 -3.30 -10.07
C ASP A 87 32.09 -4.47 -10.91
N SER A 88 31.72 -5.56 -10.26
CA SER A 88 31.17 -6.73 -10.96
C SER A 88 29.81 -6.44 -11.58
N LEU A 89 29.66 -6.82 -12.86
CA LEU A 89 28.38 -6.75 -13.57
C LEU A 89 27.38 -7.80 -13.10
N VAL A 90 27.79 -8.71 -12.23
CA VAL A 90 26.93 -9.76 -11.66
C VAL A 90 25.76 -9.14 -10.90
N ARG A 91 24.58 -9.69 -11.16
CA ARG A 91 23.33 -9.27 -10.51
C ARG A 91 22.81 -10.41 -9.65
N VAL A 92 22.59 -10.10 -8.37
CA VAL A 92 22.00 -11.02 -7.40
C VAL A 92 20.65 -10.47 -6.97
N SER A 93 19.58 -11.15 -7.37
CA SER A 93 18.21 -10.71 -7.16
C SER A 93 17.48 -11.62 -6.18
N LEU A 94 16.44 -11.09 -5.53
CA LEU A 94 15.59 -11.83 -4.60
C LEU A 94 14.70 -12.82 -5.35
N GLY A 95 14.82 -14.10 -5.03
CA GLY A 95 14.03 -15.15 -5.64
C GLY A 95 12.63 -15.31 -5.04
N GLY A 96 11.76 -16.09 -5.72
CA GLY A 96 10.39 -16.35 -5.28
C GLY A 96 10.29 -17.01 -3.90
N GLY A 97 11.27 -17.84 -3.54
CA GLY A 97 11.36 -18.48 -2.22
C GLY A 97 11.50 -17.47 -1.08
N PHE A 98 12.31 -16.44 -1.27
CA PHE A 98 12.45 -15.36 -0.29
C PHE A 98 11.11 -14.65 -0.04
N TRP A 99 10.44 -14.23 -1.11
CA TRP A 99 9.17 -13.53 -1.00
C TRP A 99 8.09 -14.37 -0.32
N PHE A 100 8.01 -15.67 -0.69
CA PHE A 100 7.02 -16.57 -0.13
C PHE A 100 7.25 -16.85 1.36
N ILE A 101 8.49 -17.17 1.76
CA ILE A 101 8.82 -17.49 3.15
C ILE A 101 8.78 -16.23 4.02
N GLY A 102 9.29 -15.11 3.50
CA GLY A 102 9.22 -13.81 4.16
C GLY A 102 7.79 -13.38 4.43
N ALA A 103 6.90 -13.46 3.42
CA ALA A 103 5.48 -13.15 3.60
C ALA A 103 4.81 -14.06 4.64
N LEU A 104 5.05 -15.36 4.60
CA LEU A 104 4.48 -16.31 5.57
C LEU A 104 5.00 -16.06 6.99
N SER A 105 6.27 -15.71 7.16
CA SER A 105 6.81 -15.36 8.48
C SER A 105 6.16 -14.09 9.02
N LEU A 106 6.04 -13.04 8.20
CA LEU A 106 5.38 -11.79 8.60
C LEU A 106 3.90 -11.99 8.93
N LEU A 107 3.17 -12.80 8.13
CA LEU A 107 1.77 -13.11 8.39
C LEU A 107 1.59 -13.92 9.68
N SER A 108 2.47 -14.90 9.95
CA SER A 108 2.43 -15.70 11.19
C SER A 108 2.67 -14.83 12.43
N GLY A 109 3.64 -13.91 12.36
CA GLY A 109 3.91 -12.95 13.42
C GLY A 109 2.74 -11.97 13.64
N ALA A 110 2.14 -11.46 12.56
CA ALA A 110 0.98 -10.57 12.62
C ALA A 110 -0.25 -11.27 13.21
N ASP A 111 -0.53 -12.52 12.82
CA ASP A 111 -1.62 -13.31 13.38
C ASP A 111 -1.42 -13.54 14.89
N ALA A 112 -0.21 -13.96 15.30
CA ALA A 112 0.11 -14.16 16.71
C ALA A 112 -0.14 -12.91 17.55
N VAL A 113 0.35 -11.75 17.11
CA VAL A 113 0.13 -10.46 17.79
C VAL A 113 -1.34 -10.08 17.81
N SER A 114 -2.07 -10.33 16.73
CA SER A 114 -3.51 -10.00 16.65
C SER A 114 -4.35 -10.75 17.68
N ARG A 115 -3.93 -11.97 18.03
CA ARG A 115 -4.55 -12.80 19.08
C ARG A 115 -4.08 -12.46 20.50
N LEU A 116 -2.86 -11.93 20.64
CA LEU A 116 -2.29 -11.55 21.93
C LEU A 116 -2.87 -10.24 22.49
N THR A 117 -3.17 -9.28 21.62
CA THR A 117 -3.61 -7.95 22.04
C THR A 117 -4.64 -7.32 21.12
N GLN A 118 -5.56 -6.54 21.71
CA GLN A 118 -6.52 -5.71 20.96
C GLN A 118 -6.00 -4.28 20.75
N SER A 119 -4.92 -3.89 21.44
CA SER A 119 -4.36 -2.54 21.33
C SER A 119 -3.70 -2.32 19.96
N SER A 120 -4.22 -1.36 19.19
CA SER A 120 -3.66 -0.97 17.89
C SER A 120 -2.21 -0.47 18.00
N GLY A 121 -1.87 0.27 19.07
CA GLY A 121 -0.50 0.75 19.28
C GLY A 121 0.51 -0.37 19.49
N ILE A 122 0.16 -1.39 20.29
CA ILE A 122 1.03 -2.56 20.52
C ILE A 122 1.21 -3.36 19.24
N ARG A 123 0.15 -3.52 18.43
CA ARG A 123 0.23 -4.21 17.13
C ARG A 123 1.17 -3.50 16.17
N ILE A 124 1.10 -2.17 16.10
CA ILE A 124 2.00 -1.36 15.26
C ILE A 124 3.44 -1.49 15.75
N LEU A 125 3.68 -1.35 17.06
CA LEU A 125 5.03 -1.53 17.62
C LEU A 125 5.61 -2.91 17.32
N ALA A 126 4.81 -3.96 17.49
CA ALA A 126 5.24 -5.34 17.18
C ALA A 126 5.56 -5.51 15.67
N ALA A 127 4.76 -4.93 14.78
CA ALA A 127 5.06 -4.95 13.34
C ALA A 127 6.35 -4.21 13.01
N LEU A 128 6.59 -3.04 13.61
CA LEU A 128 7.83 -2.29 13.43
C LEU A 128 9.05 -3.06 13.94
N LEU A 129 8.93 -3.79 15.05
CA LEU A 129 10.02 -4.60 15.59
C LEU A 129 10.38 -5.78 14.66
N ILE A 130 9.40 -6.46 14.08
CA ILE A 130 9.69 -7.53 13.09
C ILE A 130 10.34 -6.96 11.83
N LEU A 131 9.93 -5.78 11.38
CA LEU A 131 10.45 -5.13 10.19
C LEU A 131 11.79 -4.38 10.45
N ALA A 132 12.19 -4.18 11.70
CA ALA A 132 13.40 -3.45 12.07
C ALA A 132 14.71 -3.95 11.40
N PRO A 133 14.89 -5.25 11.10
CA PRO A 133 16.09 -5.71 10.37
C PRO A 133 16.24 -5.05 8.98
N ILE A 134 15.15 -4.68 8.30
CA ILE A 134 15.23 -4.04 6.98
C ILE A 134 16.00 -2.72 7.03
N PRO A 135 15.56 -1.67 7.78
CA PRO A 135 16.29 -0.42 7.83
C PRO A 135 17.69 -0.56 8.44
N ILE A 136 17.90 -1.49 9.38
CA ILE A 136 19.22 -1.74 9.96
C ILE A 136 20.19 -2.23 8.87
N LEU A 137 19.80 -3.21 8.06
CA LEU A 137 20.64 -3.77 7.00
C LEU A 137 20.81 -2.78 5.83
N LEU A 138 19.81 -1.97 5.52
CA LEU A 138 19.93 -0.90 4.53
C LEU A 138 20.95 0.16 4.99
N LEU A 139 20.85 0.63 6.23
CA LEU A 139 21.76 1.65 6.78
C LEU A 139 23.20 1.13 6.98
N SER A 140 23.38 -0.17 7.18
CA SER A 140 24.71 -0.79 7.27
C SER A 140 25.37 -1.04 5.92
N GLY A 141 24.67 -0.85 4.80
CA GLY A 141 25.17 -1.17 3.45
C GLY A 141 25.21 -2.67 3.13
N ALA A 142 24.75 -3.53 4.05
CA ALA A 142 24.82 -4.99 3.87
C ALA A 142 23.98 -5.51 2.70
N LEU A 143 23.02 -4.72 2.21
CA LEU A 143 22.15 -5.05 1.08
C LEU A 143 22.60 -4.41 -0.25
N ASP A 144 23.64 -3.59 -0.27
CA ASP A 144 24.05 -2.79 -1.44
C ASP A 144 24.48 -3.66 -2.63
N THR A 145 24.92 -4.88 -2.38
CA THR A 145 25.29 -5.85 -3.41
C THR A 145 24.09 -6.46 -4.13
N LEU A 146 22.87 -6.33 -3.57
CA LEU A 146 21.65 -6.78 -4.25
C LEU A 146 21.37 -5.95 -5.49
N SER A 147 20.90 -6.60 -6.55
CA SER A 147 20.54 -5.97 -7.80
C SER A 147 19.50 -4.84 -7.62
N LEU A 148 18.56 -5.02 -6.70
CA LEU A 148 17.56 -4.00 -6.33
C LEU A 148 18.22 -2.70 -5.83
N MET A 149 19.23 -2.82 -4.96
CA MET A 149 19.95 -1.65 -4.41
C MET A 149 20.87 -1.01 -5.44
N LYS A 150 21.49 -1.81 -6.30
CA LYS A 150 22.24 -1.30 -7.46
C LYS A 150 21.33 -0.52 -8.43
N GLU A 151 20.08 -0.99 -8.67
CA GLU A 151 19.11 -0.24 -9.47
C GLU A 151 18.67 1.07 -8.79
N TYR A 152 18.50 1.06 -7.46
CA TYR A 152 18.20 2.27 -6.68
C TYR A 152 19.35 3.28 -6.78
N ALA A 153 20.59 2.87 -6.50
CA ALA A 153 21.74 3.75 -6.53
C ALA A 153 22.00 4.39 -7.92
N ASN A 154 21.66 3.65 -8.98
CA ASN A 154 21.78 4.18 -10.35
C ASN A 154 20.64 5.16 -10.75
N ARG A 155 19.59 5.30 -9.93
CA ARG A 155 18.35 6.03 -10.27
C ARG A 155 17.71 6.72 -9.08
N ASP A 156 18.48 7.11 -8.09
CA ASP A 156 18.01 7.73 -6.86
C ASP A 156 17.23 9.02 -7.13
N ASP A 157 17.68 9.85 -8.09
CA ASP A 157 16.96 11.04 -8.53
C ASP A 157 15.57 10.70 -9.11
N VAL A 158 15.51 9.69 -9.99
CA VAL A 158 14.25 9.21 -10.60
C VAL A 158 13.32 8.64 -9.54
N PHE A 159 13.87 7.90 -8.57
CA PHE A 159 13.11 7.36 -7.45
C PHE A 159 12.51 8.46 -6.57
N ASN A 160 13.32 9.47 -6.21
CA ASN A 160 12.87 10.58 -5.38
C ASN A 160 11.81 11.43 -6.09
N GLN A 161 11.99 11.67 -7.40
CA GLN A 161 11.00 12.34 -8.22
C GLN A 161 9.69 11.54 -8.28
N ALA A 162 9.78 10.22 -8.49
CA ALA A 162 8.63 9.33 -8.54
C ALA A 162 7.87 9.30 -7.19
N LEU A 163 8.58 9.32 -6.07
CA LEU A 163 7.99 9.43 -4.74
C LEU A 163 7.19 10.74 -4.59
N GLY A 164 7.81 11.87 -4.93
CA GLY A 164 7.14 13.18 -4.86
C GLY A 164 5.88 13.25 -5.73
N GLN A 165 5.95 12.74 -6.96
CA GLN A 165 4.80 12.69 -7.88
C GLN A 165 3.69 11.77 -7.35
N HIS A 166 4.04 10.60 -6.83
CA HIS A 166 3.07 9.65 -6.29
C HIS A 166 2.34 10.19 -5.05
N LEU A 167 3.07 10.84 -4.14
CA LEU A 167 2.49 11.52 -2.98
C LEU A 167 1.59 12.69 -3.41
N THR A 168 2.00 13.47 -4.40
CA THR A 168 1.19 14.57 -4.94
C THR A 168 -0.12 14.05 -5.51
N LEU A 169 -0.11 12.97 -6.31
CA LEU A 169 -1.32 12.34 -6.83
C LEU A 169 -2.22 11.84 -5.69
N LEU A 170 -1.65 11.17 -4.68
CA LEU A 170 -2.38 10.67 -3.53
C LEU A 170 -3.09 11.80 -2.77
N PHE A 171 -2.34 12.80 -2.32
CA PHE A 171 -2.91 13.87 -1.48
C PHE A 171 -3.86 14.78 -2.26
N SER A 172 -3.55 15.09 -3.52
CA SER A 172 -4.44 15.90 -4.37
C SER A 172 -5.76 15.18 -4.63
N THR A 173 -5.71 13.86 -4.92
CA THR A 173 -6.91 13.04 -5.10
C THR A 173 -7.74 13.00 -3.82
N LEU A 174 -7.11 12.73 -2.66
CA LEU A 174 -7.81 12.69 -1.37
C LEU A 174 -8.47 14.02 -1.03
N ALA A 175 -7.74 15.13 -1.19
CA ALA A 175 -8.27 16.46 -0.91
C ALA A 175 -9.49 16.76 -1.81
N ALA A 176 -9.37 16.56 -3.11
CA ALA A 176 -10.46 16.78 -4.05
C ALA A 176 -11.65 15.82 -3.79
N ALA A 177 -11.38 14.54 -3.54
CA ALA A 177 -12.42 13.56 -3.24
C ALA A 177 -13.19 13.92 -1.96
N VAL A 178 -12.50 14.35 -0.90
CA VAL A 178 -13.15 14.77 0.36
C VAL A 178 -13.96 16.05 0.15
N LEU A 179 -13.40 17.05 -0.54
CA LEU A 179 -14.08 18.32 -0.81
C LEU A 179 -15.36 18.14 -1.65
N ILE A 180 -15.39 17.18 -2.57
CA ILE A 180 -16.53 16.90 -3.42
C ILE A 180 -17.42 15.82 -2.81
N GLY A 181 -16.83 14.71 -2.37
CA GLY A 181 -17.55 13.51 -1.96
C GLY A 181 -18.28 13.66 -0.63
N VAL A 182 -17.73 14.43 0.33
CA VAL A 182 -18.44 14.67 1.62
C VAL A 182 -19.71 15.50 1.40
N PRO A 183 -19.71 16.65 0.71
CA PRO A 183 -20.93 17.37 0.38
C PRO A 183 -21.94 16.53 -0.42
N LEU A 184 -21.47 15.80 -1.44
CA LEU A 184 -22.34 14.90 -2.21
C LEU A 184 -22.98 13.82 -1.33
N GLY A 185 -22.22 13.24 -0.41
CA GLY A 185 -22.73 12.25 0.54
C GLY A 185 -23.76 12.81 1.49
N ILE A 186 -23.57 14.04 1.99
CA ILE A 186 -24.56 14.73 2.82
C ILE A 186 -25.86 14.99 2.01
N VAL A 187 -25.75 15.45 0.77
CA VAL A 187 -26.90 15.64 -0.12
C VAL A 187 -27.63 14.33 -0.36
N ALA A 188 -26.88 13.24 -0.64
CA ALA A 188 -27.45 11.90 -0.85
C ALA A 188 -28.17 11.37 0.40
N ALA A 189 -27.64 11.65 1.60
CA ALA A 189 -28.27 11.26 2.87
C ALA A 189 -29.56 12.05 3.17
N ARG A 190 -29.65 13.31 2.69
CA ARG A 190 -30.77 14.22 2.99
C ARG A 190 -31.84 14.24 1.91
N CYS A 191 -31.51 13.94 0.67
CA CYS A 191 -32.41 14.05 -0.49
C CYS A 191 -32.55 12.71 -1.20
N GLU A 192 -33.57 11.95 -0.82
CA GLU A 192 -33.82 10.61 -1.38
C GLU A 192 -34.04 10.65 -2.90
N LYS A 193 -34.64 11.75 -3.43
CA LYS A 193 -34.84 11.91 -4.88
C LYS A 193 -33.54 11.99 -5.67
N LEU A 194 -32.48 12.57 -5.09
CA LEU A 194 -31.15 12.68 -5.73
C LEU A 194 -30.28 11.48 -5.46
N ARG A 195 -30.55 10.72 -4.42
CA ARG A 195 -29.73 9.58 -3.98
C ARG A 195 -29.61 8.51 -5.07
N LYS A 196 -30.76 8.05 -5.59
CA LYS A 196 -30.78 6.99 -6.62
C LYS A 196 -30.02 7.37 -7.89
N PRO A 197 -30.30 8.53 -8.55
CA PRO A 197 -29.58 8.91 -9.75
C PRO A 197 -28.08 9.16 -9.49
N MET A 198 -27.73 9.76 -8.35
CA MET A 198 -26.32 9.99 -7.97
C MET A 198 -25.55 8.67 -7.86
N PHE A 199 -26.09 7.68 -7.13
CA PHE A 199 -25.45 6.38 -7.03
C PHE A 199 -25.41 5.64 -8.36
N SER A 200 -26.43 5.79 -9.22
CA SER A 200 -26.40 5.22 -10.57
C SER A 200 -25.23 5.75 -11.38
N VAL A 201 -25.05 7.07 -11.40
CA VAL A 201 -23.91 7.70 -12.12
C VAL A 201 -22.58 7.25 -11.55
N LEU A 202 -22.41 7.30 -10.22
CA LEU A 202 -21.16 6.89 -9.58
C LEU A 202 -20.85 5.40 -9.80
N ASN A 203 -21.86 4.53 -9.80
CA ASN A 203 -21.69 3.12 -10.12
C ASN A 203 -21.26 2.92 -11.58
N ILE A 204 -21.89 3.62 -12.56
CA ILE A 204 -21.48 3.56 -13.96
C ILE A 204 -20.00 3.93 -14.11
N ILE A 205 -19.56 5.02 -13.47
CA ILE A 205 -18.13 5.43 -13.50
C ILE A 205 -17.24 4.29 -13.02
N GLN A 206 -17.60 3.61 -11.95
CA GLN A 206 -16.80 2.50 -11.40
C GLN A 206 -16.82 1.22 -12.24
N THR A 207 -17.78 1.05 -13.14
CA THR A 207 -17.80 -0.09 -14.07
C THR A 207 -16.83 0.09 -15.25
N ILE A 208 -16.43 1.33 -15.54
CA ILE A 208 -15.47 1.61 -16.61
C ILE A 208 -14.09 1.10 -16.13
N PRO A 209 -13.34 0.28 -16.88
CA PRO A 209 -11.97 -0.08 -16.52
C PRO A 209 -11.10 1.17 -16.37
N SER A 210 -10.24 1.20 -15.33
CA SER A 210 -9.44 2.41 -15.02
C SER A 210 -8.60 2.91 -16.19
N ILE A 211 -7.94 1.99 -16.91
CA ILE A 211 -7.16 2.34 -18.11
C ILE A 211 -8.05 2.98 -19.17
N ALA A 212 -9.27 2.47 -19.36
CA ALA A 212 -10.22 3.02 -20.31
C ALA A 212 -10.69 4.42 -19.89
N LEU A 213 -10.95 4.65 -18.60
CA LEU A 213 -11.35 5.97 -18.11
C LEU A 213 -10.22 7.01 -18.30
N PHE A 214 -8.97 6.63 -18.02
CA PHE A 214 -7.84 7.50 -18.32
C PHE A 214 -7.79 7.87 -19.81
N GLY A 215 -7.94 6.87 -20.70
CA GLY A 215 -7.96 7.09 -22.15
C GLY A 215 -9.12 7.96 -22.62
N LEU A 216 -10.32 7.78 -22.06
CA LEU A 216 -11.51 8.56 -22.40
C LEU A 216 -11.37 10.06 -22.06
N LEU A 217 -10.56 10.40 -21.06
CA LEU A 217 -10.32 11.79 -20.67
C LEU A 217 -9.31 12.51 -21.57
N ILE A 218 -8.50 11.79 -22.36
CA ILE A 218 -7.45 12.39 -23.19
C ILE A 218 -8.07 13.37 -24.21
N ALA A 219 -9.00 12.92 -25.04
CA ALA A 219 -9.54 13.73 -26.11
C ALA A 219 -10.37 14.94 -25.62
N PRO A 220 -11.26 14.83 -24.61
CA PRO A 220 -11.98 15.98 -24.08
C PRO A 220 -11.06 17.03 -23.46
N LEU A 221 -10.04 16.62 -22.68
CA LEU A 221 -9.15 17.57 -22.04
C LEU A 221 -8.18 18.22 -23.03
N ALA A 222 -7.70 17.48 -24.03
CA ALA A 222 -6.93 18.05 -25.13
C ALA A 222 -7.73 19.09 -25.91
N GLY A 223 -9.00 18.80 -26.23
CA GLY A 223 -9.91 19.74 -26.88
C GLY A 223 -10.16 21.00 -26.03
N LEU A 224 -10.36 20.84 -24.72
CA LEU A 224 -10.49 21.96 -23.79
C LEU A 224 -9.24 22.83 -23.76
N ALA A 225 -8.04 22.24 -23.70
CA ALA A 225 -6.78 22.96 -23.71
C ALA A 225 -6.53 23.70 -25.03
N GLN A 226 -7.01 23.16 -26.15
CA GLN A 226 -6.96 23.84 -27.46
C GLN A 226 -7.95 25.02 -27.54
N ALA A 227 -9.18 24.83 -27.02
CA ALA A 227 -10.20 25.89 -27.03
C ALA A 227 -9.86 27.03 -26.07
N TRP A 228 -9.22 26.72 -24.93
CA TRP A 228 -8.82 27.67 -23.90
C TRP A 228 -7.34 27.50 -23.52
N PRO A 229 -6.38 28.12 -24.24
CA PRO A 229 -4.95 27.92 -24.01
C PRO A 229 -4.45 28.18 -22.58
N TRP A 230 -5.12 29.05 -21.84
CA TRP A 230 -4.80 29.30 -20.42
C TRP A 230 -4.98 28.06 -19.51
N LEU A 231 -5.83 27.11 -19.90
CA LEU A 231 -5.93 25.83 -19.17
C LEU A 231 -4.66 25.01 -19.31
N GLY A 232 -3.99 25.07 -20.45
CA GLY A 232 -2.68 24.43 -20.66
C GLY A 232 -1.61 24.99 -19.73
N THR A 233 -1.62 26.29 -19.43
CA THR A 233 -0.68 26.90 -18.47
C THR A 233 -0.94 26.45 -17.03
N LEU A 234 -2.15 25.98 -16.70
CA LEU A 234 -2.51 25.36 -15.42
C LEU A 234 -2.22 23.85 -15.40
N GLY A 235 -1.57 23.30 -16.44
CA GLY A 235 -1.27 21.87 -16.53
C GLY A 235 -2.45 20.99 -16.95
N ILE A 236 -3.57 21.60 -17.39
CA ILE A 236 -4.73 20.85 -17.90
C ILE A 236 -4.46 20.54 -19.37
N SER A 237 -4.11 19.28 -19.63
CA SER A 237 -3.84 18.76 -20.97
C SER A 237 -4.46 17.38 -21.10
N GLY A 238 -4.46 16.82 -22.33
CA GLY A 238 -5.01 15.47 -22.56
C GLY A 238 -4.21 14.34 -21.90
N ILE A 239 -2.92 14.59 -21.60
CA ILE A 239 -2.02 13.63 -20.95
C ILE A 239 -1.38 14.26 -19.72
N GLY A 240 -0.88 13.44 -18.79
CA GLY A 240 -0.20 13.88 -17.58
C GLY A 240 -1.07 13.87 -16.32
N VAL A 241 -0.78 14.78 -15.39
CA VAL A 241 -1.37 14.78 -14.05
C VAL A 241 -2.87 15.13 -14.06
N ALA A 242 -3.32 16.05 -14.92
CA ALA A 242 -4.71 16.49 -14.89
C ALA A 242 -5.73 15.39 -15.20
N PRO A 243 -5.65 14.64 -16.32
CA PRO A 243 -6.58 13.52 -16.57
C PRO A 243 -6.45 12.42 -15.54
N ALA A 244 -5.24 12.17 -15.02
CA ALA A 244 -5.03 11.20 -13.96
C ALA A 244 -5.78 11.59 -12.69
N LEU A 245 -5.62 12.83 -12.24
CA LEU A 245 -6.28 13.34 -11.03
C LEU A 245 -7.81 13.29 -11.16
N ILE A 246 -8.36 13.72 -12.30
CA ILE A 246 -9.81 13.68 -12.55
C ILE A 246 -10.34 12.25 -12.46
N ALA A 247 -9.68 11.29 -13.12
CA ALA A 247 -10.10 9.89 -13.08
C ALA A 247 -9.99 9.30 -11.67
N LEU A 248 -8.89 9.55 -10.97
CA LEU A 248 -8.69 9.07 -9.60
C LEU A 248 -9.76 9.63 -8.64
N VAL A 249 -10.10 10.92 -8.77
CA VAL A 249 -11.17 11.54 -7.99
C VAL A 249 -12.51 10.90 -8.31
N LEU A 250 -12.85 10.70 -9.58
CA LEU A 250 -14.11 10.06 -9.99
C LEU A 250 -14.26 8.65 -9.39
N TYR A 251 -13.18 7.87 -9.37
CA TYR A 251 -13.17 6.55 -8.71
C TYR A 251 -13.29 6.64 -7.19
N ALA A 252 -12.73 7.68 -6.58
CA ALA A 252 -12.77 7.91 -5.14
C ALA A 252 -14.17 8.30 -4.63
N LEU A 253 -14.98 8.95 -5.48
CA LEU A 253 -16.29 9.49 -5.07
C LEU A 253 -17.26 8.42 -4.57
N LEU A 254 -17.40 7.27 -5.26
CA LEU A 254 -18.41 6.27 -4.88
C LEU A 254 -18.17 5.70 -3.48
N PRO A 255 -16.98 5.16 -3.12
CA PRO A 255 -16.75 4.62 -1.78
C PRO A 255 -16.86 5.71 -0.70
N LEU A 256 -16.43 6.93 -0.99
CA LEU A 256 -16.52 8.03 -0.03
C LEU A 256 -17.98 8.47 0.21
N VAL A 257 -18.75 8.71 -0.86
CA VAL A 257 -20.17 9.08 -0.76
C VAL A 257 -20.96 8.01 -0.01
N ARG A 258 -20.71 6.71 -0.30
CA ARG A 258 -21.32 5.59 0.44
C ARG A 258 -21.00 5.64 1.93
N SER A 259 -19.75 5.90 2.29
CA SER A 259 -19.32 5.97 3.69
C SER A 259 -19.91 7.17 4.42
N VAL A 260 -20.07 8.32 3.75
CA VAL A 260 -20.73 9.49 4.33
C VAL A 260 -22.21 9.20 4.59
N VAL A 261 -22.91 8.63 3.61
CA VAL A 261 -24.33 8.25 3.76
C VAL A 261 -24.49 7.25 4.90
N ALA A 262 -23.71 6.16 4.90
CA ALA A 262 -23.76 5.14 5.94
C ALA A 262 -23.44 5.72 7.34
N GLY A 263 -22.47 6.62 7.42
CA GLY A 263 -22.09 7.27 8.68
C GLY A 263 -23.23 8.16 9.25
N ILE A 264 -23.94 8.89 8.39
CA ILE A 264 -25.07 9.72 8.80
C ILE A 264 -26.27 8.85 9.20
N GLU A 265 -26.59 7.82 8.40
CA GLU A 265 -27.73 6.94 8.64
C GLU A 265 -27.58 6.06 9.90
N GLN A 266 -26.36 5.79 10.33
CA GLN A 266 -26.12 4.99 11.54
C GLN A 266 -26.30 5.80 12.85
N VAL A 267 -26.50 7.13 12.80
CA VAL A 267 -26.74 7.93 14.01
C VAL A 267 -28.12 7.55 14.59
N PRO A 268 -28.20 7.13 15.87
CA PRO A 268 -29.46 6.67 16.46
C PRO A 268 -30.53 7.77 16.46
N GLN A 269 -31.73 7.44 16.03
CA GLN A 269 -32.88 8.38 15.99
C GLN A 269 -33.16 9.07 17.33
N PRO A 270 -33.12 8.38 18.51
CA PRO A 270 -33.30 9.03 19.80
C PRO A 270 -32.31 10.19 20.07
N VAL A 271 -31.07 10.10 19.57
CA VAL A 271 -30.06 11.16 19.68
C VAL A 271 -30.48 12.38 18.87
N ILE A 272 -31.00 12.16 17.66
CA ILE A 272 -31.49 13.22 16.78
C ILE A 272 -32.75 13.89 17.40
N GLU A 273 -33.66 13.08 17.96
CA GLU A 273 -34.87 13.59 18.63
C GLU A 273 -34.53 14.41 19.86
N ALA A 274 -33.60 13.95 20.71
CA ALA A 274 -33.10 14.70 21.84
C ALA A 274 -32.51 16.06 21.42
N ALA A 275 -31.72 16.08 20.35
CA ALA A 275 -31.15 17.32 19.81
C ALA A 275 -32.25 18.27 19.29
N ARG A 276 -33.32 17.77 18.70
CA ARG A 276 -34.49 18.58 18.33
C ARG A 276 -35.25 19.11 19.56
N GLY A 277 -35.41 18.27 20.58
CA GLY A 277 -36.08 18.63 21.83
C GLY A 277 -35.41 19.80 22.57
N VAL A 278 -34.10 19.94 22.48
CA VAL A 278 -33.37 21.11 23.04
C VAL A 278 -33.31 22.31 22.07
N GLY A 279 -34.05 22.26 20.94
CA GLY A 279 -34.22 23.41 20.04
C GLY A 279 -33.10 23.54 18.98
N MET A 280 -32.31 22.51 18.70
CA MET A 280 -31.28 22.59 17.67
C MET A 280 -31.89 22.62 16.26
N THR A 281 -31.39 23.52 15.41
CA THR A 281 -31.76 23.58 14.01
C THR A 281 -31.15 22.38 13.24
N GLN A 282 -31.70 22.04 12.07
CA GLN A 282 -31.17 20.93 11.22
C GLN A 282 -29.68 21.08 10.90
N SER A 283 -29.23 22.32 10.64
CA SER A 283 -27.80 22.57 10.37
C SER A 283 -26.93 22.36 11.63
N GLN A 284 -27.45 22.68 12.82
CA GLN A 284 -26.78 22.43 14.09
C GLN A 284 -26.72 20.93 14.39
N ILE A 285 -27.83 20.22 14.17
CA ILE A 285 -27.86 18.74 14.31
C ILE A 285 -26.83 18.09 13.39
N LEU A 286 -26.80 18.47 12.10
CA LEU A 286 -25.82 17.94 11.17
C LEU A 286 -24.38 18.17 11.65
N ARG A 287 -24.02 19.41 11.98
CA ARG A 287 -22.64 19.78 12.29
C ARG A 287 -22.16 19.35 13.68
N LYS A 288 -23.06 19.39 14.69
CA LYS A 288 -22.69 19.16 16.10
C LYS A 288 -23.02 17.76 16.61
N VAL A 289 -23.88 17.02 15.90
CA VAL A 289 -24.34 15.69 16.31
C VAL A 289 -23.99 14.64 15.25
N GLU A 290 -24.57 14.76 14.05
CA GLU A 290 -24.45 13.71 13.04
C GLU A 290 -23.03 13.59 12.48
N LEU A 291 -22.42 14.67 11.99
CA LEU A 291 -21.07 14.63 11.43
C LEU A 291 -20.02 14.16 12.45
N PRO A 292 -19.98 14.65 13.69
CA PRO A 292 -19.08 14.07 14.69
C PRO A 292 -19.33 12.58 14.92
N LEU A 293 -20.56 12.12 15.04
CA LEU A 293 -20.89 10.71 15.25
C LEU A 293 -20.59 9.85 14.01
N ALA A 294 -20.78 10.37 12.82
CA ALA A 294 -20.46 9.72 11.55
C ALA A 294 -18.94 9.64 11.24
N LEU A 295 -18.13 10.50 11.89
CA LEU A 295 -16.71 10.69 11.55
C LEU A 295 -15.89 9.39 11.47
N PRO A 296 -16.01 8.41 12.39
CA PRO A 296 -15.25 7.15 12.27
C PRO A 296 -15.56 6.39 10.98
N VAL A 297 -16.84 6.33 10.58
CA VAL A 297 -17.27 5.65 9.36
C VAL A 297 -16.80 6.40 8.11
N VAL A 298 -16.89 7.73 8.13
CA VAL A 298 -16.38 8.59 7.05
C VAL A 298 -14.87 8.42 6.89
N LEU A 299 -14.11 8.42 7.99
CA LEU A 299 -12.67 8.17 7.96
C LEU A 299 -12.33 6.76 7.46
N GLY A 300 -13.17 5.76 7.77
CA GLY A 300 -13.08 4.44 7.17
C GLY A 300 -13.22 4.49 5.65
N GLY A 301 -14.13 5.32 5.13
CA GLY A 301 -14.28 5.58 3.69
C GLY A 301 -13.06 6.28 3.09
N VAL A 302 -12.56 7.31 3.74
CA VAL A 302 -11.33 8.02 3.31
C VAL A 302 -10.13 7.05 3.27
N ARG A 303 -10.00 6.16 4.24
CA ARG A 303 -8.98 5.10 4.26
C ARG A 303 -9.08 4.21 3.03
N ILE A 304 -10.29 3.72 2.68
CA ILE A 304 -10.51 2.88 1.49
C ILE A 304 -10.06 3.63 0.24
N VAL A 305 -10.49 4.88 0.09
CA VAL A 305 -10.10 5.76 -1.03
C VAL A 305 -8.59 5.96 -1.08
N ALA A 306 -7.95 6.20 0.05
CA ALA A 306 -6.51 6.44 0.12
C ALA A 306 -5.70 5.21 -0.37
N VAL A 307 -6.01 4.03 0.16
CA VAL A 307 -5.35 2.77 -0.25
C VAL A 307 -5.61 2.46 -1.72
N GLN A 308 -6.86 2.64 -2.18
CA GLN A 308 -7.23 2.46 -3.59
C GLN A 308 -6.44 3.42 -4.49
N THR A 309 -6.31 4.70 -4.11
CA THR A 309 -5.59 5.73 -4.87
C THR A 309 -4.10 5.40 -5.00
N VAL A 310 -3.46 4.91 -3.93
CA VAL A 310 -2.06 4.48 -3.99
C VAL A 310 -1.87 3.42 -5.09
N GLY A 311 -2.72 2.41 -5.14
CA GLY A 311 -2.63 1.37 -6.19
C GLY A 311 -2.95 1.89 -7.59
N MET A 312 -4.00 2.70 -7.73
CA MET A 312 -4.44 3.22 -9.03
C MET A 312 -3.50 4.27 -9.62
N ALA A 313 -2.78 5.02 -8.78
CA ALA A 313 -1.77 5.99 -9.23
C ALA A 313 -0.62 5.30 -9.99
N VAL A 314 -0.36 4.02 -9.76
CA VAL A 314 0.60 3.25 -10.57
C VAL A 314 0.16 3.20 -12.03
N ILE A 315 -1.13 2.96 -12.29
CA ILE A 315 -1.67 2.85 -13.65
C ILE A 315 -1.71 4.23 -14.33
N ALA A 316 -1.86 5.31 -13.57
CA ALA A 316 -1.85 6.68 -14.08
C ALA A 316 -0.53 7.07 -14.78
N ALA A 317 0.56 6.37 -14.52
CA ALA A 317 1.82 6.53 -15.22
C ALA A 317 1.70 6.26 -16.74
N LEU A 318 0.77 5.38 -17.16
CA LEU A 318 0.54 5.07 -18.59
C LEU A 318 0.06 6.27 -19.40
N ILE A 319 -0.53 7.26 -18.76
CA ILE A 319 -0.95 8.52 -19.40
C ILE A 319 -0.02 9.68 -19.06
N GLY A 320 1.18 9.39 -18.56
CA GLY A 320 2.22 10.39 -18.29
C GLY A 320 2.10 11.12 -16.95
N ALA A 321 1.31 10.60 -15.99
CA ALA A 321 1.20 11.22 -14.66
C ALA A 321 2.43 11.01 -13.77
N GLY A 322 3.35 10.14 -14.17
CA GLY A 322 4.57 9.85 -13.41
C GLY A 322 4.35 8.95 -12.20
N GLY A 323 5.13 9.17 -11.14
CA GLY A 323 5.10 8.36 -9.94
C GLY A 323 5.79 7.00 -10.12
N PHE A 324 5.70 6.14 -9.10
CA PHE A 324 6.33 4.80 -9.12
C PHE A 324 5.86 3.91 -10.27
N GLY A 325 4.67 4.16 -10.82
CA GLY A 325 4.18 3.46 -12.00
C GLY A 325 5.12 3.58 -13.20
N ALA A 326 5.78 4.72 -13.38
CA ALA A 326 6.74 4.92 -14.47
C ALA A 326 7.94 3.95 -14.35
N ILE A 327 8.45 3.76 -13.13
CA ILE A 327 9.54 2.81 -12.84
C ILE A 327 9.06 1.36 -13.09
N VAL A 328 7.84 1.02 -12.61
CA VAL A 328 7.25 -0.30 -12.80
C VAL A 328 7.10 -0.64 -14.28
N PHE A 329 6.48 0.24 -15.07
CA PHE A 329 6.28 -0.01 -16.50
C PHE A 329 7.58 -0.02 -17.29
N GLN A 330 8.56 0.81 -16.93
CA GLN A 330 9.90 0.75 -17.52
C GLN A 330 10.55 -0.61 -17.24
N GLY A 331 10.44 -1.12 -16.01
CA GLY A 331 10.92 -2.45 -15.64
C GLY A 331 10.24 -3.57 -16.42
N LEU A 332 8.92 -3.51 -16.59
CA LEU A 332 8.15 -4.48 -17.39
C LEU A 332 8.57 -4.48 -18.85
N LEU A 333 8.70 -3.31 -19.47
CA LEU A 333 9.09 -3.17 -20.87
C LEU A 333 10.51 -3.64 -21.14
N SER A 334 11.41 -3.49 -20.16
CA SER A 334 12.81 -3.95 -20.26
C SER A 334 13.04 -5.36 -19.70
N SER A 335 11.97 -6.07 -19.28
CA SER A 335 12.05 -7.38 -18.59
C SER A 335 13.00 -7.37 -17.38
N ALA A 336 13.16 -6.22 -16.73
CA ALA A 336 14.03 -6.01 -15.57
C ALA A 336 13.22 -6.12 -14.27
N LEU A 337 13.15 -7.34 -13.71
CA LEU A 337 12.34 -7.64 -12.52
C LEU A 337 12.72 -6.77 -11.32
N ASP A 338 14.03 -6.52 -11.09
CA ASP A 338 14.48 -5.70 -9.97
C ASP A 338 14.01 -4.23 -10.10
N LEU A 339 13.92 -3.72 -11.33
CA LEU A 339 13.37 -2.40 -11.58
C LEU A 339 11.85 -2.35 -11.33
N VAL A 340 11.13 -3.44 -11.67
CA VAL A 340 9.71 -3.57 -11.30
C VAL A 340 9.56 -3.55 -9.78
N LEU A 341 10.38 -4.31 -9.05
CA LEU A 341 10.36 -4.37 -7.60
C LEU A 341 10.71 -3.01 -6.97
N LEU A 342 11.66 -2.26 -7.56
CA LEU A 342 12.01 -0.91 -7.13
C LEU A 342 10.81 0.05 -7.16
N GLY A 343 9.91 -0.13 -8.12
CA GLY A 343 8.66 0.65 -8.18
C GLY A 343 7.54 0.09 -7.30
N VAL A 344 7.40 -1.26 -7.20
CA VAL A 344 6.30 -1.90 -6.49
C VAL A 344 6.46 -1.85 -4.97
N ILE A 345 7.68 -2.07 -4.44
CA ILE A 345 7.92 -2.10 -2.99
C ILE A 345 7.50 -0.79 -2.31
N PRO A 346 7.90 0.40 -2.79
CA PRO A 346 7.46 1.67 -2.19
C PRO A 346 5.94 1.86 -2.23
N VAL A 347 5.27 1.43 -3.30
CA VAL A 347 3.81 1.48 -3.42
C VAL A 347 3.14 0.63 -2.35
N VAL A 348 3.61 -0.60 -2.14
CA VAL A 348 3.09 -1.49 -1.10
C VAL A 348 3.34 -0.93 0.30
N VAL A 349 4.56 -0.43 0.56
CA VAL A 349 4.91 0.22 1.83
C VAL A 349 4.01 1.43 2.09
N MET A 350 3.78 2.26 1.07
CA MET A 350 2.90 3.43 1.15
C MET A 350 1.46 3.02 1.44
N ALA A 351 0.92 1.99 0.76
CA ALA A 351 -0.43 1.48 0.98
C ALA A 351 -0.62 0.96 2.41
N VAL A 352 0.34 0.17 2.92
CA VAL A 352 0.33 -0.36 4.29
C VAL A 352 0.45 0.76 5.33
N THR A 353 1.31 1.74 5.06
CA THR A 353 1.49 2.91 5.95
C THR A 353 0.20 3.72 6.05
N VAL A 354 -0.40 4.06 4.92
CA VAL A 354 -1.68 4.79 4.85
C VAL A 354 -2.79 4.01 5.56
N ASP A 355 -2.93 2.72 5.27
CA ASP A 355 -3.93 1.86 5.92
C ASP A 355 -3.76 1.83 7.45
N THR A 356 -2.53 1.69 7.91
CA THR A 356 -2.20 1.63 9.35
C THR A 356 -2.44 2.97 10.06
N LEU A 357 -2.05 4.08 9.42
CA LEU A 357 -2.30 5.42 9.96
C LEU A 357 -3.80 5.70 10.13
N PHE A 358 -4.60 5.41 9.11
CA PHE A 358 -6.05 5.60 9.21
C PHE A 358 -6.70 4.68 10.24
N LYS A 359 -6.29 3.40 10.34
CA LYS A 359 -6.75 2.49 11.41
C LYS A 359 -6.46 3.06 12.79
N PHE A 360 -5.26 3.58 13.00
CA PHE A 360 -4.87 4.19 14.25
C PHE A 360 -5.69 5.45 14.56
N LEU A 361 -5.91 6.32 13.57
CA LEU A 361 -6.73 7.52 13.73
C LEU A 361 -8.18 7.17 14.11
N VAL A 362 -8.80 6.22 13.40
CA VAL A 362 -10.16 5.76 13.70
C VAL A 362 -10.24 5.20 15.11
N SER A 363 -9.32 4.30 15.47
CA SER A 363 -9.31 3.70 16.81
C SER A 363 -9.14 4.72 17.96
N ARG A 364 -8.39 5.80 17.73
CA ARG A 364 -8.23 6.88 18.70
C ARG A 364 -9.53 7.69 18.87
N ILE A 365 -10.21 7.99 17.78
CA ILE A 365 -11.48 8.73 17.83
C ILE A 365 -12.57 7.90 18.53
N GLU A 366 -12.63 6.59 18.27
CA GLU A 366 -13.56 5.69 18.95
C GLU A 366 -13.28 5.58 20.45
N ALA A 367 -12.01 5.45 20.83
CA ALA A 367 -11.61 5.35 22.24
C ALA A 367 -11.91 6.63 23.07
N THR A 368 -11.93 7.81 22.43
CA THR A 368 -12.26 9.08 23.10
C THR A 368 -13.76 9.23 23.37
N ARG A 369 -14.59 8.34 22.83
CA ARG A 369 -16.06 8.39 22.93
C ARG A 369 -16.66 7.37 23.89
N GLN A 370 -15.88 6.39 24.33
CA GLN A 370 -16.20 5.47 25.41
C GLN A 370 -15.81 6.08 26.76
#